data_825f0625adc9153c6363ea71b17b64fb
#
_entry.id   825f0625adc9153c6363ea71b17b64fb
#
_cell.length_a   1.000
_cell.length_b   1.000
_cell.length_c   1.000
_cell.angle_alpha   90.00
_cell.angle_beta   90.00
_cell.angle_gamma   90.00
#
_symmetry.space_group_name_H-M   'P 1'
#
loop_
_entity.id
_entity.type
_entity.pdbx_description
1 polymer ?
#
loop_
_entity_poly.entity_id
_entity_poly.type
_entity_poly.pdbx_seq_one_letter_code
_entity_poly.pdbx_strand_id
1 'polypeptide(L)'
;MYVDETGFDRVLYRRYARAKRGVKIMANISGKRYARTSIIAGLQNNSMIAPLVFKGYCDTDVVLTWVKEVLLPEIPLGSVIIWDNASFHKSEKLQQLIEAAGSQLLFLPAYSPDLNPIEGWWAVLKRSVTDGIRSGLGFYEAVEHFFKKEKGIF
;
A
#
# COMPACT_ATOMS: atom_id res chain seq x y z
N MET A 1 -7.06 -7.06 11.91
CA MET A 1 -6.58 -6.02 11.00
C MET A 1 -6.06 -6.64 9.72
N TYR A 2 -6.17 -5.96 8.60
CA TYR A 2 -5.64 -6.39 7.32
C TYR A 2 -4.38 -5.61 6.99
N VAL A 3 -3.44 -6.25 6.33
CA VAL A 3 -2.16 -5.65 5.95
C VAL A 3 -1.88 -5.94 4.49
N ASP A 4 -1.28 -4.98 3.78
CA ASP A 4 -0.93 -5.13 2.38
C ASP A 4 0.04 -4.03 1.94
N GLU A 5 0.63 -4.19 0.75
CA GLU A 5 1.45 -3.18 0.12
C GLU A 5 0.92 -2.80 -1.27
N THR A 6 1.18 -1.55 -1.65
CA THR A 6 0.86 -1.06 -2.97
C THR A 6 2.03 -0.32 -3.59
N GLY A 7 2.15 -0.38 -4.92
CA GLY A 7 3.18 0.32 -5.66
C GLY A 7 2.65 1.48 -6.49
N PHE A 8 3.49 2.52 -6.56
CA PHE A 8 3.31 3.65 -7.45
C PHE A 8 4.45 3.67 -8.46
N ASP A 9 4.10 3.59 -9.74
CA ASP A 9 5.04 3.88 -10.81
C ASP A 9 5.12 5.39 -10.98
N ARG A 10 6.32 5.93 -11.12
CA ARG A 10 6.57 7.38 -11.19
C ARG A 10 5.90 8.09 -12.36
N VAL A 11 5.38 7.34 -13.33
CA VAL A 11 4.65 7.88 -14.48
C VAL A 11 3.16 7.62 -14.32
N LEU A 12 2.46 8.63 -13.85
CA LEU A 12 1.00 8.66 -13.85
C LEU A 12 0.50 8.98 -15.26
N TYR A 13 0.49 8.01 -16.16
CA TYR A 13 -0.15 8.16 -17.46
C TYR A 13 -1.53 7.52 -17.47
N ARG A 14 -2.44 8.13 -18.22
CA ARG A 14 -3.76 7.54 -18.43
C ARG A 14 -3.62 6.28 -19.29
N ARG A 15 -3.96 5.12 -18.75
CA ARG A 15 -4.03 3.87 -19.52
C ARG A 15 -5.13 3.87 -20.56
N TYR A 16 -6.15 4.74 -20.38
CA TYR A 16 -7.30 4.83 -21.23
C TYR A 16 -7.58 6.30 -21.58
N ALA A 17 -7.90 6.56 -22.83
CA ALA A 17 -8.38 7.84 -23.30
C ALA A 17 -9.66 7.63 -24.12
N ARG A 18 -10.56 8.61 -24.11
CA ARG A 18 -11.78 8.57 -24.91
C ARG A 18 -11.60 9.47 -26.12
N ALA A 19 -11.93 8.95 -27.31
CA ALA A 19 -11.99 9.69 -28.55
C ALA A 19 -13.28 9.35 -29.30
N LYS A 20 -13.60 10.12 -30.34
CA LYS A 20 -14.68 9.76 -31.26
C LYS A 20 -14.40 8.40 -31.89
N ARG A 21 -15.45 7.62 -32.18
CA ARG A 21 -15.33 6.31 -32.82
C ARG A 21 -14.51 6.42 -34.11
N GLY A 22 -13.50 5.56 -34.27
CA GLY A 22 -12.62 5.55 -35.44
C GLY A 22 -11.35 6.42 -35.31
N VAL A 23 -11.21 7.22 -34.24
CA VAL A 23 -9.99 8.00 -34.01
C VAL A 23 -8.99 7.18 -33.20
N LYS A 24 -7.80 6.93 -33.77
CA LYS A 24 -6.70 6.27 -33.09
C LYS A 24 -6.05 7.26 -32.13
N ILE A 25 -6.04 6.93 -30.84
CA ILE A 25 -5.32 7.72 -29.82
C ILE A 25 -3.90 7.18 -29.74
N MET A 26 -2.93 8.03 -30.02
CA MET A 26 -1.51 7.72 -29.86
C MET A 26 -0.96 8.52 -28.69
N ALA A 27 -0.24 7.85 -27.79
CA ALA A 27 0.49 8.49 -26.71
C ALA A 27 1.93 7.94 -26.70
N ASN A 28 2.90 8.83 -26.62
CA ASN A 28 4.28 8.46 -26.41
C ASN A 28 4.47 8.09 -24.94
N ILE A 29 4.62 6.81 -24.66
CA ILE A 29 4.93 6.31 -23.33
C ILE A 29 6.45 6.14 -23.25
N SER A 30 7.08 6.81 -22.28
CA SER A 30 8.52 6.63 -22.03
C SER A 30 8.78 5.18 -21.64
N GLY A 31 9.62 4.49 -22.40
CA GLY A 31 10.08 3.13 -22.09
C GLY A 31 11.08 3.04 -20.93
N LYS A 32 11.40 4.15 -20.27
CA LYS A 32 12.30 4.17 -19.10
C LYS A 32 11.59 3.56 -17.90
N ARG A 33 12.21 2.56 -17.26
CA ARG A 33 11.79 2.07 -15.95
C ARG A 33 12.09 3.16 -14.92
N TYR A 34 11.05 3.78 -14.39
CA TYR A 34 11.18 4.74 -13.31
C TYR A 34 11.32 3.99 -11.97
N ALA A 35 12.03 4.61 -11.03
CA ALA A 35 12.13 4.07 -9.68
C ALA A 35 10.72 3.95 -9.06
N ARG A 36 10.34 2.73 -8.69
CA ARG A 36 9.08 2.43 -8.01
C ARG A 36 9.13 2.99 -6.59
N THR A 37 8.05 3.60 -6.17
CA THR A 37 7.79 3.90 -4.75
C THR A 37 6.68 2.98 -4.27
N SER A 38 6.89 2.34 -3.14
CA SER A 38 5.93 1.43 -2.53
C SER A 38 5.45 1.97 -1.20
N ILE A 39 4.24 1.60 -0.82
CA ILE A 39 3.64 1.92 0.48
C ILE A 39 3.13 0.63 1.06
N ILE A 40 3.48 0.35 2.33
CA ILE A 40 2.91 -0.71 3.14
C ILE A 40 2.11 -0.07 4.27
N ALA A 41 0.96 -0.63 4.62
CA ALA A 41 0.12 -0.15 5.73
C ALA A 41 -0.81 -1.25 6.24
N GLY A 42 -1.40 -1.01 7.41
CA GLY A 42 -2.49 -1.81 7.96
C GLY A 42 -3.85 -1.10 7.81
N LEU A 43 -4.91 -1.88 7.77
CA LEU A 43 -6.30 -1.43 7.85
C LEU A 43 -6.93 -2.00 9.13
N GLN A 44 -7.31 -1.13 10.06
CA GLN A 44 -7.98 -1.49 11.30
C GLN A 44 -9.15 -0.54 11.55
N ASN A 45 -10.32 -1.09 11.90
CA ASN A 45 -11.53 -0.31 12.21
C ASN A 45 -11.85 0.77 11.16
N ASN A 46 -11.71 0.41 9.88
CA ASN A 46 -11.94 1.31 8.73
C ASN A 46 -11.01 2.54 8.71
N SER A 47 -9.81 2.43 9.27
CA SER A 47 -8.77 3.45 9.25
C SER A 47 -7.42 2.84 8.87
N MET A 48 -6.65 3.55 8.06
CA MET A 48 -5.30 3.12 7.71
C MET A 48 -4.32 3.49 8.83
N ILE A 49 -3.53 2.50 9.24
CA ILE A 49 -2.54 2.63 10.32
C ILE A 49 -1.15 2.22 9.84
N ALA A 50 -0.14 2.64 10.57
CA ALA A 50 1.26 2.27 10.37
C ALA A 50 1.77 2.45 8.92
N PRO A 51 1.45 3.54 8.19
CA PRO A 51 1.90 3.69 6.82
C PRO A 51 3.41 3.92 6.75
N LEU A 52 4.09 3.17 5.87
CA LEU A 52 5.50 3.37 5.52
C LEU A 52 5.65 3.53 4.01
N VAL A 53 6.27 4.62 3.59
CA VAL A 53 6.61 4.91 2.19
C VAL A 53 8.09 4.63 1.95
N PHE A 54 8.42 3.83 0.97
CA PHE A 54 9.81 3.46 0.66
C PHE A 54 10.05 3.35 -0.85
N LYS A 55 11.32 3.46 -1.27
CA LYS A 55 11.73 3.29 -2.66
C LYS A 55 12.00 1.82 -2.95
N GLY A 56 11.54 1.34 -4.10
CA GLY A 56 11.78 -0.03 -4.55
C GLY A 56 10.58 -0.94 -4.32
N TYR A 57 10.87 -2.24 -4.28
CA TYR A 57 9.89 -3.30 -4.06
C TYR A 57 9.86 -3.70 -2.60
N CYS A 58 8.73 -4.22 -2.15
CA CYS A 58 8.61 -4.85 -0.86
C CYS A 58 9.31 -6.21 -0.87
N ASP A 59 10.17 -6.44 0.11
CA ASP A 59 10.85 -7.71 0.35
C ASP A 59 10.73 -8.11 1.82
N THR A 60 11.25 -9.27 2.17
CA THR A 60 11.16 -9.81 3.54
C THR A 60 11.81 -8.89 4.57
N ASP A 61 12.93 -8.23 4.24
CA ASP A 61 13.64 -7.37 5.19
C ASP A 61 12.87 -6.07 5.46
N VAL A 62 12.27 -5.48 4.42
CA VAL A 62 11.35 -4.34 4.56
C VAL A 62 10.16 -4.72 5.44
N VAL A 63 9.54 -5.88 5.18
CA VAL A 63 8.41 -6.37 5.95
C VAL A 63 8.77 -6.56 7.42
N LEU A 64 9.87 -7.24 7.72
CA LEU A 64 10.33 -7.47 9.08
C LEU A 64 10.61 -6.17 9.83
N THR A 65 11.30 -5.25 9.17
CA THR A 65 11.60 -3.93 9.75
C THR A 65 10.33 -3.15 10.02
N TRP A 66 9.42 -3.10 9.05
CA TRP A 66 8.16 -2.38 9.18
C TRP A 66 7.28 -2.97 10.31
N VAL A 67 7.15 -4.30 10.37
CA VAL A 67 6.37 -4.95 11.44
C VAL A 67 6.95 -4.61 12.81
N LYS A 68 8.27 -4.74 12.96
CA LYS A 68 8.94 -4.52 14.25
C LYS A 68 8.90 -3.06 14.70
N GLU A 69 9.24 -2.13 13.81
CA GLU A 69 9.51 -0.74 14.18
C GLU A 69 8.28 0.18 14.01
N VAL A 70 7.29 -0.22 13.19
CA VAL A 70 6.16 0.64 12.84
C VAL A 70 4.83 0.01 13.23
N LEU A 71 4.56 -1.25 12.83
CA LEU A 71 3.24 -1.86 13.04
C LEU A 71 3.03 -2.27 14.50
N LEU A 72 3.91 -3.08 15.07
CA LEU A 72 3.74 -3.63 16.43
C LEU A 72 3.61 -2.55 17.51
N PRO A 73 4.30 -1.40 17.44
CA PRO A 73 4.08 -0.30 18.39
C PRO A 73 2.71 0.38 18.29
N GLU A 74 2.03 0.29 17.14
CA GLU A 74 0.73 0.95 16.91
C GLU A 74 -0.48 0.04 17.23
N ILE A 75 -0.29 -1.27 17.41
CA ILE A 75 -1.40 -2.22 17.57
C ILE A 75 -1.50 -2.77 19.00
N PRO A 76 -2.72 -3.09 19.49
CA PRO A 76 -2.90 -3.71 20.78
C PRO A 76 -2.32 -5.14 20.84
N LEU A 77 -1.92 -5.57 22.03
CA LEU A 77 -1.61 -6.98 22.31
C LEU A 77 -2.81 -7.85 21.96
N GLY A 78 -2.52 -9.06 21.44
CA GLY A 78 -3.56 -10.00 21.02
C GLY A 78 -4.18 -9.67 19.65
N SER A 79 -3.60 -8.73 18.90
CA SER A 79 -4.07 -8.42 17.56
C SER A 79 -3.92 -9.60 16.60
N VAL A 80 -4.91 -9.76 15.71
CA VAL A 80 -4.84 -10.70 14.58
C VAL A 80 -4.48 -9.91 13.33
N ILE A 81 -3.30 -10.22 12.75
CA ILE A 81 -2.80 -9.62 11.52
C ILE A 81 -3.14 -10.55 10.37
N ILE A 82 -3.91 -10.06 9.41
CA ILE A 82 -4.37 -10.80 8.24
C ILE A 82 -3.62 -10.28 7.02
N TRP A 83 -2.89 -11.14 6.35
CA TRP A 83 -2.07 -10.80 5.19
C TRP A 83 -2.43 -11.63 3.98
N ASP A 84 -2.04 -11.20 2.81
CA ASP A 84 -2.13 -12.02 1.62
C ASP A 84 -1.14 -13.21 1.70
N ASN A 85 -1.26 -14.14 0.77
CA ASN A 85 -0.49 -15.38 0.76
C ASN A 85 0.78 -15.28 -0.12
N ALA A 86 1.38 -14.10 -0.26
CA ALA A 86 2.64 -13.93 -1.00
C ALA A 86 3.80 -14.67 -0.31
N SER A 87 4.72 -15.20 -1.11
CA SER A 87 5.82 -16.05 -0.61
C SER A 87 6.75 -15.33 0.38
N PHE A 88 6.99 -14.05 0.18
CA PHE A 88 7.87 -13.24 1.05
C PHE A 88 7.22 -12.85 2.39
N HIS A 89 5.88 -13.02 2.53
CA HIS A 89 5.17 -12.88 3.80
C HIS A 89 5.23 -14.14 4.67
N LYS A 90 5.67 -15.29 4.12
CA LYS A 90 5.71 -16.59 4.83
C LYS A 90 7.04 -16.88 5.53
N SER A 91 7.77 -15.86 5.89
CA SER A 91 9.01 -16.02 6.62
C SER A 91 8.74 -16.50 8.05
N GLU A 92 9.40 -17.57 8.48
CA GLU A 92 9.35 -18.02 9.88
C GLU A 92 9.75 -16.91 10.86
N LYS A 93 10.70 -16.07 10.48
CA LYS A 93 11.12 -14.91 11.28
C LYS A 93 9.98 -13.93 11.49
N LEU A 94 9.14 -13.72 10.48
CA LEU A 94 7.98 -12.83 10.58
C LEU A 94 6.94 -13.39 11.55
N GLN A 95 6.65 -14.67 11.43
CA GLN A 95 5.73 -15.36 12.33
C GLN A 95 6.21 -15.30 13.78
N GLN A 96 7.48 -15.68 14.02
CA GLN A 96 8.10 -15.62 15.35
C GLN A 96 8.08 -14.19 15.93
N LEU A 97 8.33 -13.16 15.12
CA LEU A 97 8.30 -11.77 15.55
C LEU A 97 6.92 -11.35 16.03
N ILE A 98 5.88 -11.71 15.27
CA ILE A 98 4.48 -11.36 15.57
C ILE A 98 3.99 -12.14 16.81
N GLU A 99 4.32 -13.43 16.91
CA GLU A 99 3.95 -14.28 18.05
C GLU A 99 4.65 -13.84 19.34
N ALA A 100 5.94 -13.50 19.25
CA ALA A 100 6.70 -12.96 20.40
C ALA A 100 6.13 -11.64 20.93
N ALA A 101 5.48 -10.87 20.08
CA ALA A 101 4.75 -9.66 20.45
C ALA A 101 3.31 -9.94 20.95
N GLY A 102 2.94 -11.20 21.17
CA GLY A 102 1.62 -11.59 21.67
C GLY A 102 0.49 -11.41 20.66
N SER A 103 0.80 -11.34 19.37
CA SER A 103 -0.16 -11.20 18.26
C SER A 103 -0.19 -12.47 17.41
N GLN A 104 -1.14 -12.57 16.47
CA GLN A 104 -1.30 -13.73 15.59
C GLN A 104 -1.24 -13.31 14.12
N LEU A 105 -0.61 -14.15 13.29
CA LEU A 105 -0.54 -13.97 11.84
C LEU A 105 -1.46 -14.98 11.16
N LEU A 106 -2.36 -14.51 10.30
CA LEU A 106 -3.23 -15.31 9.45
C LEU A 106 -3.00 -14.95 7.99
N PHE A 107 -3.04 -15.94 7.11
CA PHE A 107 -2.96 -15.71 5.68
C PHE A 107 -4.31 -15.89 5.00
N LEU A 108 -4.64 -14.99 4.08
CA LEU A 108 -5.76 -15.14 3.18
C LEU A 108 -5.52 -16.34 2.23
N PRO A 109 -6.59 -16.96 1.71
CA PRO A 109 -6.44 -17.94 0.63
C PRO A 109 -5.65 -17.35 -0.54
N ALA A 110 -4.91 -18.20 -1.26
CA ALA A 110 -4.18 -17.76 -2.43
C ALA A 110 -5.13 -17.15 -3.48
N TYR A 111 -4.70 -16.09 -4.16
CA TYR A 111 -5.45 -15.41 -5.22
C TYR A 111 -6.84 -14.88 -4.80
N SER A 112 -6.98 -14.39 -3.58
CA SER A 112 -8.25 -13.87 -3.03
C SER A 112 -8.14 -12.39 -2.62
N PRO A 113 -7.83 -11.46 -3.53
CA PRO A 113 -7.73 -10.03 -3.21
C PRO A 113 -9.08 -9.41 -2.81
N ASP A 114 -10.19 -10.00 -3.25
CA ASP A 114 -11.55 -9.64 -2.89
C ASP A 114 -11.86 -9.84 -1.39
N LEU A 115 -11.09 -10.68 -0.71
CA LEU A 115 -11.18 -10.88 0.74
C LEU A 115 -10.31 -9.87 1.53
N ASN A 116 -9.53 -9.03 0.84
CA ASN A 116 -8.70 -8.02 1.49
C ASN A 116 -9.30 -6.61 1.34
N PRO A 117 -10.02 -6.09 2.34
CA PRO A 117 -10.70 -4.80 2.24
C PRO A 117 -9.75 -3.61 2.07
N ILE A 118 -8.46 -3.76 2.36
CA ILE A 118 -7.46 -2.70 2.17
C ILE A 118 -7.27 -2.34 0.69
N GLU A 119 -7.58 -3.24 -0.23
CA GLU A 119 -7.51 -3.00 -1.67
C GLU A 119 -8.39 -1.83 -2.11
N GLY A 120 -9.58 -1.70 -1.51
CA GLY A 120 -10.45 -0.55 -1.72
C GLY A 120 -9.79 0.77 -1.28
N TRP A 121 -9.05 0.75 -0.18
CA TRP A 121 -8.30 1.90 0.32
C TRP A 121 -7.13 2.28 -0.57
N TRP A 122 -6.44 1.30 -1.15
CA TRP A 122 -5.40 1.56 -2.15
C TRP A 122 -5.94 2.29 -3.38
N ALA A 123 -7.14 1.94 -3.83
CA ALA A 123 -7.79 2.64 -4.94
C ALA A 123 -8.09 4.11 -4.59
N VAL A 124 -8.58 4.38 -3.38
CA VAL A 124 -8.84 5.74 -2.88
C VAL A 124 -7.54 6.53 -2.75
N LEU A 125 -6.50 5.95 -2.13
CA LEU A 125 -5.18 6.55 -1.99
C LEU A 125 -4.60 6.93 -3.37
N LYS A 126 -4.59 5.99 -4.32
CA LYS A 126 -4.06 6.23 -5.67
C LYS A 126 -4.78 7.36 -6.38
N ARG A 127 -6.10 7.45 -6.22
CA ARG A 127 -6.89 8.57 -6.76
C ARG A 127 -6.50 9.88 -6.10
N SER A 128 -6.49 9.93 -4.76
CA SER A 128 -6.15 11.13 -3.99
C SER A 128 -4.76 11.67 -4.33
N VAL A 129 -3.76 10.78 -4.38
CA VAL A 129 -2.38 11.13 -4.76
C VAL A 129 -2.32 11.67 -6.20
N THR A 130 -3.03 11.02 -7.13
CA THR A 130 -3.10 11.49 -8.52
C THR A 130 -3.71 12.89 -8.63
N ASP A 131 -4.78 13.14 -7.90
CA ASP A 131 -5.47 14.44 -7.91
C ASP A 131 -4.62 15.51 -7.21
N GLY A 132 -3.94 15.17 -6.12
CA GLY A 132 -2.96 16.04 -5.46
C GLY A 132 -1.81 16.46 -6.39
N ILE A 133 -1.23 15.53 -7.12
CA ILE A 133 -0.17 15.82 -8.09
C ILE A 133 -0.68 16.71 -9.23
N ARG A 134 -1.91 16.50 -9.71
CA ARG A 134 -2.52 17.35 -10.72
C ARG A 134 -2.79 18.78 -10.24
N SER A 135 -3.02 18.94 -8.94
CA SER A 135 -3.17 20.27 -8.32
C SER A 135 -1.84 20.93 -7.96
N GLY A 136 -0.70 20.30 -8.25
CA GLY A 136 0.63 20.86 -8.08
C GLY A 136 1.42 20.37 -6.87
N LEU A 137 0.87 19.43 -6.09
CA LEU A 137 1.61 18.82 -4.97
C LEU A 137 2.71 17.87 -5.45
N GLY A 138 3.78 17.77 -4.67
CA GLY A 138 4.75 16.70 -4.81
C GLY A 138 4.16 15.34 -4.42
N PHE A 139 4.74 14.23 -4.93
CA PHE A 139 4.26 12.88 -4.64
C PHE A 139 4.15 12.60 -3.13
N TYR A 140 5.24 12.83 -2.39
CA TYR A 140 5.27 12.58 -0.94
C TYR A 140 4.31 13.48 -0.18
N GLU A 141 4.17 14.72 -0.59
CA GLU A 141 3.24 15.69 -0.03
C GLU A 141 1.78 15.26 -0.24
N ALA A 142 1.45 14.76 -1.43
CA ALA A 142 0.12 14.22 -1.74
C ALA A 142 -0.21 12.97 -0.92
N VAL A 143 0.76 12.08 -0.70
CA VAL A 143 0.62 10.90 0.16
C VAL A 143 0.42 11.30 1.61
N GLU A 144 1.25 12.22 2.12
CA GLU A 144 1.14 12.74 3.48
C GLU A 144 -0.22 13.41 3.73
N HIS A 145 -0.68 14.21 2.78
CA HIS A 145 -1.99 14.87 2.82
C HIS A 145 -3.13 13.86 2.96
N PHE A 146 -3.07 12.74 2.22
CA PHE A 146 -4.06 11.68 2.34
C PHE A 146 -4.11 11.09 3.76
N PHE A 147 -2.97 10.67 4.31
CA PHE A 147 -2.93 10.05 5.63
C PHE A 147 -3.27 11.02 6.78
N LYS A 148 -2.93 12.31 6.66
CA LYS A 148 -3.35 13.33 7.63
C LYS A 148 -4.86 13.53 7.62
N LYS A 149 -5.47 13.59 6.45
CA LYS A 149 -6.92 13.72 6.30
C LYS A 149 -7.66 12.52 6.91
N GLU A 150 -7.18 11.30 6.68
CA GLU A 150 -7.76 10.08 7.25
C GLU A 150 -7.68 10.04 8.79
N LYS A 151 -6.63 10.61 9.38
CA LYS A 151 -6.47 10.72 10.83
C LYS A 151 -7.24 11.91 11.45
N GLY A 152 -7.95 12.70 10.65
CA GLY A 152 -8.69 13.88 11.13
C GLY A 152 -7.78 15.00 11.65
N ILE A 153 -6.53 15.08 11.20
CA ILE A 153 -5.52 16.06 11.61
C ILE A 153 -5.57 17.27 10.65
N PHE A 154 -6.75 17.89 10.52
CA PHE A 154 -6.96 19.18 9.85
C PHE A 154 -7.92 20.05 10.65
#